data_829a0e853164dcf72dca66e1245cd6d1
#
_entry.id   829a0e853164dcf72dca66e1245cd6d1
#
_cell.length_a   1.000
_cell.length_b   1.000
_cell.length_c   1.000
_cell.angle_alpha   90.00
_cell.angle_beta   90.00
_cell.angle_gamma   90.00
#
_symmetry.space_group_name_H-M   'P 1'
#
loop_
_entity.id
_entity.type
_entity.pdbx_description
1 polymer ?
#
loop_
_entity_poly.entity_id
_entity_poly.type
_entity_poly.pdbx_seq_one_letter_code
_entity_poly.pdbx_strand_id
1 'polypeptide(L)'
;MQHCPARAARQLAAAALALVLLLALAAPRAHAATLQEKHGIRLLTFDHSQILSIGNQTSGKCSWYALRYARTILDGRVCSGSGMWSNGAVWSAGGYTGYSGDLSACLHTIYNELSAGRPVIVHLKNTTVSGVNKHANRTSTYEYHLSGSGWTQVNYPHIATSDTYGHWVCVVGISPTADLDNLKESDFYALDPARVSANGTLALTRLLDGTIWTANSPLKIAG
;
A
#
# COMPACT_ATOMS: atom_id res chain seq x y z
N MET A 1 -22.16 55.31 29.58
CA MET A 1 -22.04 53.84 29.65
C MET A 1 -20.98 53.40 28.64
N GLN A 2 -19.80 53.09 29.11
CA GLN A 2 -18.69 52.67 28.23
C GLN A 2 -18.76 51.13 28.07
N HIS A 3 -19.11 50.65 26.90
CA HIS A 3 -19.03 49.23 26.56
C HIS A 3 -17.55 48.80 26.48
N CYS A 4 -17.17 47.89 27.35
CA CYS A 4 -15.79 47.40 27.48
C CYS A 4 -15.45 46.48 26.28
N PRO A 5 -14.61 46.89 25.34
CA PRO A 5 -14.31 46.11 24.09
C PRO A 5 -13.54 44.81 24.38
N ALA A 6 -12.94 44.69 25.55
CA ALA A 6 -12.16 43.51 25.95
C ALA A 6 -12.98 42.24 26.15
N ARG A 7 -14.29 42.36 26.46
CA ARG A 7 -15.17 41.21 26.67
C ARG A 7 -15.59 40.54 25.35
N ALA A 8 -15.84 41.38 24.34
CA ALA A 8 -16.22 40.87 23.00
C ALA A 8 -15.04 40.16 22.31
N ALA A 9 -13.81 40.70 22.47
CA ALA A 9 -12.61 40.08 21.91
C ALA A 9 -12.31 38.68 22.50
N ARG A 10 -12.51 38.53 23.82
CA ARG A 10 -12.35 37.20 24.51
C ARG A 10 -13.40 36.19 24.08
N GLN A 11 -14.64 36.60 23.83
CA GLN A 11 -15.70 35.70 23.36
C GLN A 11 -15.46 35.26 21.92
N LEU A 12 -14.98 36.13 21.06
CA LEU A 12 -14.62 35.79 19.68
C LEU A 12 -13.43 34.83 19.61
N ALA A 13 -12.40 35.04 20.46
CA ALA A 13 -11.26 34.14 20.53
C ALA A 13 -11.64 32.74 21.04
N ALA A 14 -12.52 32.67 22.04
CA ALA A 14 -13.02 31.38 22.56
C ALA A 14 -13.87 30.64 21.53
N ALA A 15 -14.73 31.35 20.77
CA ALA A 15 -15.54 30.75 19.71
C ALA A 15 -14.67 30.25 18.53
N ALA A 16 -13.64 30.98 18.14
CA ALA A 16 -12.70 30.58 17.11
C ALA A 16 -11.91 29.33 17.52
N LEU A 17 -11.44 29.27 18.77
CA LEU A 17 -10.74 28.10 19.31
C LEU A 17 -11.66 26.86 19.37
N ALA A 18 -12.91 27.02 19.78
CA ALA A 18 -13.90 25.93 19.81
C ALA A 18 -14.22 25.43 18.39
N LEU A 19 -14.29 26.32 17.40
CA LEU A 19 -14.54 25.93 16.02
C LEU A 19 -13.35 25.16 15.43
N VAL A 20 -12.11 25.57 15.72
CA VAL A 20 -10.90 24.85 15.29
C VAL A 20 -10.81 23.48 15.94
N LEU A 21 -11.15 23.36 17.24
CA LEU A 21 -11.23 22.07 17.92
C LEU A 21 -12.33 21.15 17.36
N LEU A 22 -13.51 21.70 17.03
CA LEU A 22 -14.60 20.96 16.42
C LEU A 22 -14.24 20.48 15.00
N LEU A 23 -13.55 21.30 14.20
CA LEU A 23 -13.06 20.93 12.88
C LEU A 23 -11.96 19.87 12.95
N ALA A 24 -11.09 19.92 13.97
CA ALA A 24 -10.06 18.90 14.19
C ALA A 24 -10.66 17.56 14.66
N LEU A 25 -11.79 17.58 15.37
CA LEU A 25 -12.53 16.38 15.79
C LEU A 25 -13.41 15.80 14.67
N ALA A 26 -13.80 16.63 13.70
CA ALA A 26 -14.60 16.24 12.54
C ALA A 26 -13.74 15.78 11.34
N ALA A 27 -12.42 15.90 11.41
CA ALA A 27 -11.56 15.30 10.40
C ALA A 27 -11.83 13.78 10.39
N PRO A 28 -12.17 13.18 9.24
CA PRO A 28 -12.36 11.74 9.18
C PRO A 28 -11.06 11.11 9.69
N ARG A 29 -11.12 10.48 10.86
CA ARG A 29 -10.02 9.64 11.32
C ARG A 29 -9.86 8.57 10.25
N ALA A 30 -8.75 8.61 9.53
CA ALA A 30 -8.36 7.48 8.71
C ALA A 30 -8.47 6.25 9.62
N HIS A 31 -9.35 5.31 9.29
CA HIS A 31 -9.42 4.04 9.99
C HIS A 31 -8.07 3.38 9.73
N ALA A 32 -7.15 3.48 10.70
CA ALA A 32 -5.90 2.75 10.59
C ALA A 32 -6.28 1.27 10.48
N ALA A 33 -5.99 0.68 9.34
CA ALA A 33 -6.14 -0.74 9.16
C ALA A 33 -5.30 -1.44 10.24
N THR A 34 -5.76 -2.54 10.78
CA THR A 34 -4.99 -3.31 11.77
C THR A 34 -4.34 -4.50 11.10
N LEU A 35 -3.11 -4.79 11.48
CA LEU A 35 -2.42 -5.98 11.01
C LEU A 35 -2.92 -7.18 11.84
N GLN A 36 -3.62 -8.11 11.21
CA GLN A 36 -4.19 -9.29 11.85
C GLN A 36 -3.69 -10.56 11.19
N GLU A 37 -3.39 -11.58 11.99
CA GLU A 37 -3.11 -12.90 11.45
C GLU A 37 -4.42 -13.56 11.02
N LYS A 38 -4.46 -13.93 9.75
CA LYS A 38 -5.58 -14.64 9.17
C LYS A 38 -5.06 -15.70 8.20
N HIS A 39 -5.32 -16.96 8.54
CA HIS A 39 -4.96 -18.11 7.69
C HIS A 39 -3.46 -18.16 7.31
N GLY A 40 -2.58 -17.93 8.29
CA GLY A 40 -1.14 -18.04 8.10
C GLY A 40 -0.47 -16.86 7.39
N ILE A 41 -1.18 -15.72 7.27
CA ILE A 41 -0.63 -14.44 6.81
C ILE A 41 -1.08 -13.35 7.78
N ARG A 42 -0.15 -12.51 8.23
CA ARG A 42 -0.49 -11.27 8.94
C ARG A 42 -0.82 -10.21 7.90
N LEU A 43 -2.10 -9.87 7.76
CA LEU A 43 -2.62 -8.99 6.72
C LEU A 43 -3.28 -7.77 7.34
N LEU A 44 -3.16 -6.60 6.71
CA LEU A 44 -3.97 -5.44 7.03
C LEU A 44 -5.44 -5.76 6.84
N THR A 45 -6.29 -5.28 7.77
CA THR A 45 -7.74 -5.40 7.62
C THR A 45 -8.25 -4.37 6.61
N PHE A 46 -8.90 -4.83 5.57
CA PHE A 46 -9.56 -3.98 4.57
C PHE A 46 -10.70 -4.74 3.89
N ASP A 47 -11.59 -4.01 3.26
CA ASP A 47 -12.67 -4.61 2.49
C ASP A 47 -12.16 -5.09 1.12
N HIS A 48 -12.09 -6.41 0.95
CA HIS A 48 -11.61 -7.05 -0.26
C HIS A 48 -12.48 -6.70 -1.48
N SER A 49 -13.79 -6.51 -1.30
CA SER A 49 -14.71 -6.15 -2.40
C SER A 49 -14.38 -4.78 -2.98
N GLN A 50 -13.90 -3.84 -2.16
CA GLN A 50 -13.48 -2.52 -2.62
C GLN A 50 -12.24 -2.62 -3.50
N ILE A 51 -11.27 -3.45 -3.14
CA ILE A 51 -10.07 -3.68 -3.98
C ILE A 51 -10.46 -4.39 -5.28
N LEU A 52 -11.30 -5.41 -5.21
CA LEU A 52 -11.79 -6.12 -6.40
C LEU A 52 -12.58 -5.21 -7.34
N SER A 53 -13.31 -4.23 -6.82
CA SER A 53 -14.04 -3.25 -7.65
C SER A 53 -13.12 -2.31 -8.43
N ILE A 54 -11.90 -2.06 -7.94
CA ILE A 54 -10.86 -1.34 -8.68
C ILE A 54 -10.32 -2.22 -9.81
N GLY A 55 -10.16 -3.52 -9.53
CA GLY A 55 -9.73 -4.54 -10.49
C GLY A 55 -8.26 -4.45 -10.86
N ASN A 56 -7.87 -5.24 -11.87
CA ASN A 56 -6.51 -5.27 -12.40
C ASN A 56 -6.18 -4.00 -13.19
N GLN A 57 -4.90 -3.67 -13.25
CA GLN A 57 -4.42 -2.50 -13.99
C GLN A 57 -4.67 -2.62 -15.50
N THR A 58 -4.84 -1.49 -16.14
CA THR A 58 -4.58 -1.35 -17.58
C THR A 58 -3.09 -1.15 -17.81
N SER A 59 -2.61 -1.48 -19.00
CA SER A 59 -1.18 -1.42 -19.35
C SER A 59 -0.49 -0.12 -18.91
N GLY A 60 0.68 -0.24 -18.31
CA GLY A 60 1.55 0.89 -17.92
C GLY A 60 1.09 1.69 -16.70
N LYS A 61 0.05 1.28 -15.97
CA LYS A 61 -0.50 2.05 -14.85
C LYS A 61 -0.30 1.42 -13.47
N CYS A 62 0.69 0.54 -13.29
CA CYS A 62 0.92 -0.16 -12.02
C CYS A 62 1.04 0.80 -10.82
N SER A 63 1.78 1.90 -10.97
CA SER A 63 1.97 2.89 -9.91
C SER A 63 0.68 3.55 -9.46
N TRP A 64 -0.20 3.89 -10.40
CA TRP A 64 -1.49 4.51 -10.09
C TRP A 64 -2.46 3.54 -9.41
N TYR A 65 -2.49 2.28 -9.87
CA TYR A 65 -3.32 1.25 -9.25
C TYR A 65 -2.83 0.89 -7.85
N ALA A 66 -1.52 0.75 -7.64
CA ALA A 66 -0.94 0.54 -6.32
C ALA A 66 -1.31 1.68 -5.35
N LEU A 67 -1.27 2.95 -5.83
CA LEU A 67 -1.69 4.11 -5.05
C LEU A 67 -3.19 4.08 -4.72
N ARG A 68 -4.05 3.69 -5.67
CA ARG A 68 -5.49 3.54 -5.44
C ARG A 68 -5.81 2.48 -4.39
N TYR A 69 -5.14 1.31 -4.45
CA TYR A 69 -5.34 0.28 -3.43
C TYR A 69 -4.93 0.79 -2.06
N ALA A 70 -3.76 1.39 -1.96
CA ALA A 70 -3.26 1.93 -0.71
C ALA A 70 -4.20 2.98 -0.11
N ARG A 71 -4.69 3.92 -0.93
CA ARG A 71 -5.68 4.92 -0.48
C ARG A 71 -7.02 4.30 -0.11
N THR A 72 -7.47 3.31 -0.85
CA THR A 72 -8.73 2.59 -0.52
C THR A 72 -8.64 1.93 0.85
N ILE A 73 -7.49 1.32 1.17
CA ILE A 73 -7.25 0.70 2.48
C ILE A 73 -7.23 1.76 3.59
N LEU A 74 -6.50 2.87 3.40
CA LEU A 74 -6.40 3.94 4.39
C LEU A 74 -7.73 4.67 4.64
N ASP A 75 -8.50 4.90 3.58
CA ASP A 75 -9.74 5.68 3.66
C ASP A 75 -10.97 4.81 3.99
N GLY A 76 -10.84 3.48 3.96
CA GLY A 76 -11.96 2.55 4.14
C GLY A 76 -13.05 2.67 3.07
N ARG A 77 -12.75 3.27 1.92
CA ARG A 77 -13.66 3.46 0.78
C ARG A 77 -12.91 3.47 -0.54
N VAL A 78 -13.59 3.06 -1.60
CA VAL A 78 -12.97 2.99 -2.94
C VAL A 78 -12.43 4.36 -3.37
N CYS A 79 -11.14 4.41 -3.62
CA CYS A 79 -10.49 5.59 -4.16
C CYS A 79 -10.72 5.66 -5.68
N SER A 80 -11.30 6.76 -6.16
CA SER A 80 -11.52 6.98 -7.59
C SER A 80 -10.22 7.15 -8.37
N GLY A 81 -9.16 7.62 -7.71
CA GLY A 81 -7.88 7.97 -8.32
C GLY A 81 -7.92 9.29 -9.11
N SER A 82 -9.01 10.08 -9.01
CA SER A 82 -9.11 11.39 -9.64
C SER A 82 -7.98 12.31 -9.16
N GLY A 83 -7.30 12.98 -10.08
CA GLY A 83 -6.19 13.88 -9.79
C GLY A 83 -4.86 13.18 -9.41
N MET A 84 -4.85 11.84 -9.30
CA MET A 84 -3.66 11.08 -8.89
C MET A 84 -2.86 10.50 -10.08
N TRP A 85 -3.22 10.85 -11.30
CA TRP A 85 -2.53 10.46 -12.51
C TRP A 85 -2.24 11.65 -13.41
N SER A 86 -0.96 11.82 -13.79
CA SER A 86 -0.51 12.76 -14.80
C SER A 86 0.77 12.20 -15.43
N ASN A 87 0.66 11.37 -16.46
CA ASN A 87 1.78 10.62 -17.06
C ASN A 87 2.56 9.74 -16.07
N GLY A 88 1.92 9.33 -14.98
CA GLY A 88 2.45 8.57 -13.87
C GLY A 88 1.68 8.88 -12.58
N ALA A 89 1.91 8.07 -11.54
CA ALA A 89 1.26 8.30 -10.26
C ALA A 89 1.77 9.61 -9.62
N VAL A 90 0.84 10.45 -9.22
CA VAL A 90 1.12 11.66 -8.43
C VAL A 90 1.02 11.28 -6.96
N TRP A 91 2.13 10.86 -6.38
CA TRP A 91 2.21 10.31 -5.02
C TRP A 91 1.70 11.29 -3.97
N SER A 92 2.11 12.56 -4.06
CA SER A 92 1.69 13.62 -3.13
C SER A 92 0.19 13.86 -3.14
N ALA A 93 -0.45 13.78 -4.31
CA ALA A 93 -1.92 13.90 -4.43
C ALA A 93 -2.63 12.72 -3.75
N GLY A 94 -1.97 11.58 -3.61
CA GLY A 94 -2.44 10.43 -2.84
C GLY A 94 -2.02 10.45 -1.37
N GLY A 95 -1.33 11.49 -0.90
CA GLY A 95 -0.83 11.56 0.48
C GLY A 95 0.34 10.61 0.73
N TYR A 96 1.14 10.31 -0.29
CA TYR A 96 2.32 9.46 -0.19
C TYR A 96 3.60 10.23 -0.50
N THR A 97 4.65 9.95 0.27
CA THR A 97 5.99 10.51 0.07
C THR A 97 7.01 9.43 -0.22
N GLY A 98 8.11 9.80 -0.89
CA GLY A 98 9.20 8.86 -1.17
C GLY A 98 10.05 8.60 0.07
N TYR A 99 10.45 7.34 0.27
CA TYR A 99 11.44 6.92 1.25
C TYR A 99 12.59 6.21 0.53
N SER A 100 13.81 6.48 0.97
CA SER A 100 15.05 5.88 0.44
C SER A 100 15.92 5.38 1.59
N GLY A 101 16.53 4.23 1.39
CA GLY A 101 17.43 3.59 2.32
C GLY A 101 18.08 2.38 1.66
N ASP A 102 19.00 1.73 2.36
CA ASP A 102 19.46 0.41 1.97
C ASP A 102 18.32 -0.63 2.07
N LEU A 103 18.58 -1.85 1.65
CA LEU A 103 17.55 -2.90 1.65
C LEU A 103 17.02 -3.16 3.07
N SER A 104 17.90 -3.26 4.06
CA SER A 104 17.51 -3.51 5.45
C SER A 104 16.62 -2.39 6.00
N ALA A 105 17.00 -1.13 5.80
CA ALA A 105 16.20 0.02 6.22
C ALA A 105 14.83 0.06 5.51
N CYS A 106 14.78 -0.31 4.22
CA CYS A 106 13.53 -0.43 3.48
C CYS A 106 12.62 -1.51 4.07
N LEU A 107 13.15 -2.70 4.36
CA LEU A 107 12.37 -3.82 4.91
C LEU A 107 11.81 -3.50 6.29
N HIS A 108 12.62 -2.89 7.17
CA HIS A 108 12.15 -2.43 8.48
C HIS A 108 11.10 -1.31 8.36
N THR A 109 11.26 -0.41 7.40
CA THR A 109 10.25 0.63 7.13
C THR A 109 8.94 0.01 6.68
N ILE A 110 8.95 -0.97 5.77
CA ILE A 110 7.74 -1.69 5.36
C ILE A 110 7.08 -2.35 6.58
N TYR A 111 7.86 -3.05 7.41
CA TYR A 111 7.34 -3.68 8.62
C TYR A 111 6.68 -2.69 9.59
N ASN A 112 7.35 -1.56 9.85
CA ASN A 112 6.86 -0.53 10.76
C ASN A 112 5.56 0.12 10.26
N GLU A 113 5.49 0.41 8.96
CA GLU A 113 4.28 0.97 8.34
C GLU A 113 3.10 -0.01 8.42
N LEU A 114 3.32 -1.28 8.08
CA LEU A 114 2.29 -2.32 8.21
C LEU A 114 1.84 -2.48 9.65
N SER A 115 2.77 -2.47 10.62
CA SER A 115 2.47 -2.56 12.05
C SER A 115 1.66 -1.37 12.54
N ALA A 116 1.83 -0.21 11.91
CA ALA A 116 1.04 1.00 12.16
C ALA A 116 -0.28 1.04 11.35
N GLY A 117 -0.63 -0.03 10.65
CA GLY A 117 -1.86 -0.13 9.88
C GLY A 117 -1.81 0.58 8.52
N ARG A 118 -0.63 0.87 8.00
CA ARG A 118 -0.46 1.62 6.76
C ARG A 118 0.16 0.74 5.66
N PRO A 119 -0.48 0.61 4.49
CA PRO A 119 0.08 -0.09 3.35
C PRO A 119 1.25 0.70 2.76
N VAL A 120 2.25 -0.03 2.23
CA VAL A 120 3.44 0.56 1.60
C VAL A 120 3.45 0.24 0.12
N ILE A 121 3.73 1.24 -0.70
CA ILE A 121 3.88 1.04 -2.14
C ILE A 121 5.36 0.83 -2.43
N VAL A 122 5.68 -0.27 -3.09
CA VAL A 122 7.06 -0.73 -3.31
C VAL A 122 7.37 -0.79 -4.79
N HIS A 123 8.53 -0.27 -5.16
CA HIS A 123 9.07 -0.35 -6.51
C HIS A 123 9.95 -1.60 -6.65
N LEU A 124 9.55 -2.47 -7.54
CA LEU A 124 10.25 -3.70 -7.87
C LEU A 124 11.01 -3.54 -9.19
N LYS A 125 12.23 -4.03 -9.23
CA LYS A 125 13.02 -4.12 -10.47
C LYS A 125 12.75 -5.45 -11.16
N ASN A 126 12.99 -5.50 -12.46
CA ASN A 126 13.07 -6.76 -13.16
C ASN A 126 14.30 -7.55 -12.69
N THR A 127 14.12 -8.84 -12.46
CA THR A 127 15.23 -9.74 -12.16
C THR A 127 15.39 -10.75 -13.28
N THR A 128 16.63 -11.14 -13.52
CA THR A 128 16.95 -12.27 -14.40
C THR A 128 17.27 -13.47 -13.52
N VAL A 129 16.49 -14.53 -13.68
CA VAL A 129 16.76 -15.81 -13.01
C VAL A 129 16.91 -16.86 -14.10
N SER A 130 18.06 -17.55 -14.11
CA SER A 130 18.37 -18.58 -15.14
C SER A 130 18.24 -18.07 -16.58
N GLY A 131 18.69 -16.84 -16.85
CA GLY A 131 18.67 -16.24 -18.17
C GLY A 131 17.31 -15.71 -18.67
N VAL A 132 16.28 -15.78 -17.84
CA VAL A 132 14.95 -15.27 -18.17
C VAL A 132 14.66 -13.99 -17.40
N ASN A 133 14.35 -12.90 -18.11
CA ASN A 133 13.90 -11.66 -17.50
C ASN A 133 12.50 -11.87 -16.91
N LYS A 134 12.34 -11.50 -15.64
CA LYS A 134 11.09 -11.69 -14.92
C LYS A 134 10.74 -10.42 -14.15
N HIS A 135 9.47 -10.03 -14.15
CA HIS A 135 8.98 -9.15 -13.12
C HIS A 135 9.10 -9.85 -11.77
N ALA A 136 9.51 -9.12 -10.75
CA ALA A 136 9.77 -9.66 -9.45
C ALA A 136 8.56 -10.41 -8.86
N ASN A 137 7.40 -9.80 -8.93
CA ASN A 137 6.14 -10.38 -8.48
C ASN A 137 5.69 -11.61 -9.30
N ARG A 138 6.19 -11.76 -10.53
CA ARG A 138 5.88 -12.90 -11.41
C ARG A 138 6.92 -14.00 -11.35
N THR A 139 7.99 -13.80 -10.63
CA THR A 139 8.97 -14.86 -10.35
C THR A 139 8.52 -15.72 -9.18
N SER A 140 7.55 -15.27 -8.40
CA SER A 140 6.88 -16.14 -7.45
C SER A 140 6.17 -17.25 -8.22
N THR A 141 6.44 -18.47 -7.85
CA THR A 141 5.74 -19.64 -8.38
C THR A 141 4.33 -19.77 -7.80
N TYR A 142 3.98 -18.88 -6.86
CA TYR A 142 2.74 -18.98 -6.11
C TYR A 142 2.05 -17.63 -5.96
N GLU A 143 0.74 -17.67 -6.14
CA GLU A 143 -0.21 -16.66 -5.68
C GLU A 143 -1.04 -17.24 -4.54
N TYR A 144 -1.55 -16.37 -3.69
CA TYR A 144 -2.45 -16.72 -2.60
C TYR A 144 -3.82 -16.16 -2.92
N HIS A 145 -4.76 -17.04 -3.24
CA HIS A 145 -6.13 -16.66 -3.54
C HIS A 145 -7.00 -16.79 -2.31
N LEU A 146 -7.81 -15.79 -2.02
CA LEU A 146 -8.80 -15.87 -0.97
C LEU A 146 -9.93 -16.81 -1.43
N SER A 147 -10.10 -17.90 -0.72
CA SER A 147 -11.26 -18.78 -0.82
C SER A 147 -12.03 -18.74 0.51
N GLY A 148 -13.32 -19.05 0.52
CA GLY A 148 -14.22 -18.79 1.66
C GLY A 148 -13.71 -19.10 3.08
N SER A 149 -12.79 -20.04 3.23
CA SER A 149 -12.15 -20.42 4.51
C SER A 149 -10.73 -19.91 4.69
N GLY A 150 -10.10 -19.29 3.69
CA GLY A 150 -8.73 -18.81 3.82
C GLY A 150 -7.99 -18.58 2.50
N TRP A 151 -6.67 -18.42 2.64
CA TRP A 151 -5.78 -18.25 1.50
C TRP A 151 -5.40 -19.61 0.92
N THR A 152 -5.67 -19.82 -0.36
CA THR A 152 -5.24 -21.00 -1.11
C THR A 152 -4.03 -20.62 -1.96
N GLN A 153 -2.93 -21.33 -1.76
CA GLN A 153 -1.75 -21.20 -2.60
C GLN A 153 -2.01 -21.84 -3.96
N VAL A 154 -1.82 -21.06 -5.01
CA VAL A 154 -2.03 -21.49 -6.40
C VAL A 154 -0.73 -21.32 -7.17
N ASN A 155 -0.36 -22.31 -7.97
CA ASN A 155 0.75 -22.19 -8.89
C ASN A 155 0.47 -21.07 -9.90
N TYR A 156 1.41 -20.13 -9.98
CA TYR A 156 1.33 -19.05 -10.96
C TYR A 156 2.20 -19.40 -12.16
N PRO A 157 1.62 -19.56 -13.35
CA PRO A 157 2.42 -19.82 -14.54
C PRO A 157 3.29 -18.60 -14.82
N HIS A 158 4.56 -18.86 -14.84
CA HIS A 158 5.58 -17.84 -15.00
C HIS A 158 5.54 -17.29 -16.42
N ILE A 159 5.28 -16.00 -16.58
CA ILE A 159 5.36 -15.31 -17.86
C ILE A 159 6.66 -14.52 -17.88
N ALA A 160 7.60 -14.92 -18.73
CA ALA A 160 8.76 -14.11 -19.07
C ALA A 160 8.25 -12.79 -19.68
N THR A 161 8.69 -11.66 -19.15
CA THR A 161 8.40 -10.38 -19.76
C THR A 161 9.71 -9.75 -20.26
N SER A 162 9.65 -9.11 -21.40
CA SER A 162 10.74 -8.31 -21.94
C SER A 162 10.81 -6.90 -21.33
N ASP A 163 9.97 -6.61 -20.33
CA ASP A 163 9.88 -5.28 -19.74
C ASP A 163 11.19 -4.92 -19.04
N THR A 164 11.80 -3.86 -19.50
CA THR A 164 12.98 -3.23 -18.89
C THR A 164 12.58 -2.29 -17.74
N TYR A 165 11.30 -2.02 -17.57
CA TYR A 165 10.77 -1.09 -16.59
C TYR A 165 10.41 -1.80 -15.29
N GLY A 166 10.56 -1.06 -14.18
CA GLY A 166 10.15 -1.53 -12.88
C GLY A 166 8.64 -1.67 -12.73
N HIS A 167 8.22 -2.32 -11.66
CA HIS A 167 6.83 -2.55 -11.34
C HIS A 167 6.51 -2.05 -9.93
N TRP A 168 5.33 -1.46 -9.75
CA TRP A 168 4.86 -0.95 -8.47
C TRP A 168 3.76 -1.84 -7.91
N VAL A 169 3.91 -2.24 -6.64
CA VAL A 169 2.94 -3.06 -5.92
C VAL A 169 2.57 -2.42 -4.59
N CYS A 170 1.42 -2.79 -4.02
CA CYS A 170 0.97 -2.31 -2.72
C CYS A 170 1.15 -3.44 -1.69
N VAL A 171 2.15 -3.33 -0.83
CA VAL A 171 2.42 -4.30 0.24
C VAL A 171 1.42 -4.08 1.36
N VAL A 172 0.77 -5.18 1.77
CA VAL A 172 -0.36 -5.20 2.71
C VAL A 172 -0.24 -6.27 3.79
N GLY A 173 0.77 -7.11 3.73
CA GLY A 173 0.92 -8.21 4.68
C GLY A 173 2.35 -8.68 4.85
N ILE A 174 2.55 -9.46 5.90
CA ILE A 174 3.83 -10.07 6.25
C ILE A 174 3.62 -11.51 6.73
N SER A 175 4.62 -12.35 6.50
CA SER A 175 4.68 -13.71 7.06
C SER A 175 4.63 -13.69 8.59
N PRO A 176 3.83 -14.52 9.25
CA PRO A 176 3.85 -14.66 10.70
C PRO A 176 5.18 -15.23 11.23
N THR A 177 5.96 -15.87 10.35
CA THR A 177 7.27 -16.45 10.67
C THR A 177 8.43 -15.53 10.25
N ALA A 178 8.16 -14.27 9.91
CA ALA A 178 9.20 -13.30 9.58
C ALA A 178 10.11 -13.07 10.80
N ASP A 179 11.41 -13.18 10.57
CA ASP A 179 12.44 -12.88 11.55
C ASP A 179 12.76 -11.39 11.48
N LEU A 180 12.41 -10.64 12.53
CA LEU A 180 12.57 -9.19 12.55
C LEU A 180 14.04 -8.75 12.54
N ASP A 181 14.96 -9.59 13.02
CA ASP A 181 16.38 -9.31 12.99
C ASP A 181 17.01 -9.62 11.62
N ASN A 182 16.26 -10.37 10.76
CA ASN A 182 16.72 -10.80 9.45
C ASN A 182 15.57 -10.82 8.43
N LEU A 183 14.88 -9.69 8.30
CA LEU A 183 13.79 -9.53 7.34
C LEU A 183 14.27 -9.75 5.90
N LYS A 184 13.42 -10.40 5.12
CA LYS A 184 13.61 -10.65 3.69
C LYS A 184 12.45 -10.08 2.90
N GLU A 185 12.68 -9.76 1.63
CA GLU A 185 11.60 -9.33 0.74
C GLU A 185 10.52 -10.40 0.64
N SER A 186 10.90 -11.67 0.64
CA SER A 186 9.98 -12.82 0.62
C SER A 186 9.13 -12.97 1.89
N ASP A 187 9.34 -12.17 2.92
CA ASP A 187 8.43 -12.13 4.08
C ASP A 187 7.17 -11.33 3.80
N PHE A 188 7.12 -10.52 2.74
CA PHE A 188 6.03 -9.59 2.49
C PHE A 188 5.08 -10.05 1.39
N TYR A 189 3.80 -9.69 1.59
CA TYR A 189 2.70 -9.96 0.65
C TYR A 189 2.14 -8.66 0.10
N ALA A 190 1.83 -8.64 -1.19
CA ALA A 190 1.39 -7.47 -1.91
C ALA A 190 0.12 -7.70 -2.74
N LEU A 191 -0.65 -6.65 -2.92
CA LEU A 191 -1.63 -6.51 -3.99
C LEU A 191 -0.87 -6.11 -5.25
N ASP A 192 -0.80 -7.01 -6.21
CA ASP A 192 -0.19 -6.76 -7.51
C ASP A 192 -1.21 -6.15 -8.47
N PRO A 193 -0.99 -4.91 -8.95
CA PRO A 193 -1.90 -4.30 -9.92
C PRO A 193 -2.14 -5.14 -11.18
N ALA A 194 -1.21 -5.96 -11.59
CA ALA A 194 -1.39 -6.84 -12.74
C ALA A 194 -2.31 -8.04 -12.43
N ARG A 195 -2.46 -8.42 -11.15
CA ARG A 195 -3.10 -9.68 -10.74
C ARG A 195 -3.86 -9.61 -9.42
N VAL A 196 -4.32 -8.44 -8.99
CA VAL A 196 -5.08 -8.30 -7.74
C VAL A 196 -6.38 -9.09 -7.74
N SER A 197 -6.93 -9.35 -8.93
CA SER A 197 -8.13 -10.18 -9.13
C SER A 197 -7.81 -11.36 -10.04
N ALA A 198 -7.99 -12.56 -9.51
CA ALA A 198 -7.90 -13.80 -10.23
C ALA A 198 -9.24 -14.54 -10.14
N ASN A 199 -9.94 -14.71 -11.27
CA ASN A 199 -11.25 -15.35 -11.35
C ASN A 199 -12.29 -14.76 -10.36
N GLY A 200 -12.26 -13.44 -10.15
CA GLY A 200 -13.18 -12.75 -9.24
C GLY A 200 -12.82 -12.87 -7.75
N THR A 201 -11.70 -13.49 -7.41
CA THR A 201 -11.19 -13.56 -6.04
C THR A 201 -9.98 -12.66 -5.85
N LEU A 202 -9.79 -12.15 -4.63
CA LEU A 202 -8.60 -11.38 -4.29
C LEU A 202 -7.38 -12.28 -4.32
N ALA A 203 -6.33 -11.81 -4.98
CA ALA A 203 -5.04 -12.46 -5.03
C ALA A 203 -3.94 -11.62 -4.38
N LEU A 204 -3.10 -12.26 -3.58
CA LEU A 204 -1.86 -11.70 -3.05
C LEU A 204 -0.68 -12.36 -3.73
N THR A 205 0.36 -11.57 -3.97
CA THR A 205 1.65 -12.04 -4.46
C THR A 205 2.69 -11.91 -3.35
N ARG A 206 3.47 -12.96 -3.12
CA ARG A 206 4.63 -12.89 -2.23
C ARG A 206 5.80 -12.25 -2.96
N LEU A 207 6.49 -11.30 -2.33
CA LEU A 207 7.68 -10.70 -2.94
C LEU A 207 8.80 -11.75 -3.04
N LEU A 208 9.76 -11.49 -3.92
CA LEU A 208 10.95 -12.31 -4.07
C LEU A 208 12.19 -11.55 -3.63
N ASP A 209 13.13 -12.28 -3.04
CA ASP A 209 14.39 -11.71 -2.61
C ASP A 209 15.19 -11.15 -3.79
N GLY A 210 15.81 -10.01 -3.59
CA GLY A 210 16.58 -9.31 -4.60
C GLY A 210 15.76 -8.48 -5.59
N THR A 211 14.49 -8.19 -5.29
CA THR A 211 13.57 -7.54 -6.25
C THR A 211 13.23 -6.09 -5.92
N ILE A 212 13.38 -5.64 -4.69
CA ILE A 212 13.16 -4.22 -4.36
C ILE A 212 14.24 -3.38 -5.05
N TRP A 213 13.80 -2.36 -5.77
CA TRP A 213 14.71 -1.45 -6.45
C TRP A 213 15.18 -0.36 -5.50
N THR A 214 16.27 -0.59 -4.79
CA THR A 214 16.79 0.31 -3.75
C THR A 214 17.32 1.66 -4.26
N ALA A 215 17.40 1.87 -5.57
CA ALA A 215 17.70 3.17 -6.14
C ALA A 215 16.42 4.03 -6.27
N ASN A 216 16.54 5.35 -6.10
CA ASN A 216 15.51 6.33 -6.41
C ASN A 216 14.18 6.20 -5.63
N SER A 217 14.25 6.21 -4.31
CA SER A 217 13.09 6.17 -3.42
C SER A 217 12.16 4.97 -3.71
N PRO A 218 12.61 3.77 -3.40
CA PRO A 218 11.92 2.52 -3.72
C PRO A 218 10.57 2.37 -3.00
N LEU A 219 10.39 3.05 -1.90
CA LEU A 219 9.14 3.00 -1.14
C LEU A 219 8.37 4.32 -1.29
N LYS A 220 7.04 4.20 -1.24
CA LYS A 220 6.13 5.31 -1.01
C LYS A 220 5.35 4.99 0.25
N ILE A 221 5.46 5.87 1.24
CA ILE A 221 4.84 5.75 2.57
C ILE A 221 3.80 6.84 2.76
N ALA A 222 2.76 6.54 3.55
CA ALA A 222 1.74 7.52 3.90
C ALA A 222 2.36 8.64 4.76
N GLY A 223 2.09 9.90 4.40
CA GLY A 223 2.50 11.07 5.14
C GLY A 223 1.52 11.45 6.25
#